data_cfa1a284d59bd79802b2a8f5ba345d9d
#
_entry.id   cfa1a284d59bd79802b2a8f5ba345d9d
#
_cell.length_a   1.000
_cell.length_b   1.000
_cell.length_c   1.000
_cell.angle_alpha   90.00
_cell.angle_beta   90.00
_cell.angle_gamma   90.00
#
_symmetry.space_group_name_H-M   'P 1'
#
loop_
_entity.id
_entity.type
_entity.pdbx_description
1 polymer ?
#
loop_
_entity_poly.entity_id
_entity_poly.type
_entity_poly.pdbx_seq_one_letter_code
_entity_poly.pdbx_strand_id
1 'polypeptide(L)'
;SSDHSFVIAAACAGVNFLITSFLMLAGSRLWRGRFQGVSWWSIPMMAVIAYLATLVTNAVRICIALELQGVHSEWLTANQLHRFEGIVVYFGFLLLLFLLTEQRREQKPMRLLLFPLLVYYATTLGIPLANGSWQRTGFWEHSAFVLVLPLFVLLVIVGAALCGRSSKQWKYFGIRRRAATEGRPYNYPA
;
A
#
# COMPACT_ATOMS: atom_id res chain seq x y z
N SER A 1 -14.66 1.73 39.11
CA SER A 1 -13.67 1.13 38.21
C SER A 1 -14.37 0.77 36.89
N SER A 2 -14.20 1.60 35.89
CA SER A 2 -14.68 1.29 34.53
C SER A 2 -13.73 0.26 33.94
N ASP A 3 -14.19 -0.99 33.85
CA ASP A 3 -13.52 -2.04 33.10
C ASP A 3 -13.49 -1.64 31.61
N HIS A 4 -12.38 -1.09 31.16
CA HIS A 4 -12.11 -0.88 29.77
C HIS A 4 -11.70 -2.22 29.13
N SER A 5 -12.66 -3.13 28.96
CA SER A 5 -12.45 -4.37 28.19
C SER A 5 -12.29 -3.99 26.71
N PHE A 6 -11.07 -4.05 26.21
CA PHE A 6 -10.78 -3.88 24.79
C PHE A 6 -11.24 -5.13 24.03
N VAL A 7 -12.37 -5.02 23.34
CA VAL A 7 -12.88 -6.10 22.47
C VAL A 7 -12.26 -5.95 21.08
N ILE A 8 -11.33 -6.85 20.75
CA ILE A 8 -10.81 -6.93 19.38
C ILE A 8 -11.93 -7.47 18.48
N ALA A 9 -12.55 -6.59 17.70
CA ALA A 9 -13.55 -6.99 16.74
C ALA A 9 -12.94 -7.94 15.68
N ALA A 10 -13.71 -8.92 15.20
CA ALA A 10 -13.26 -9.88 14.18
C ALA A 10 -12.71 -9.21 12.89
N ALA A 11 -13.18 -8.00 12.58
CA ALA A 11 -12.64 -7.16 11.50
C ALA A 11 -11.17 -6.74 11.71
N CYS A 12 -10.65 -6.82 12.93
CA CYS A 12 -9.26 -6.49 13.26
C CYS A 12 -8.32 -7.70 13.12
N ALA A 13 -8.82 -8.88 12.77
CA ALA A 13 -8.03 -10.11 12.71
C ALA A 13 -7.01 -10.18 11.56
N GLY A 14 -6.93 -9.17 10.71
CA GLY A 14 -5.96 -9.12 9.60
C GLY A 14 -6.20 -10.11 8.45
N VAL A 15 -7.25 -10.93 8.52
CA VAL A 15 -7.55 -11.98 7.52
C VAL A 15 -7.72 -11.38 6.12
N ASN A 16 -8.38 -10.23 6.01
CA ASN A 16 -8.56 -9.55 4.73
C ASN A 16 -7.21 -9.12 4.13
N PHE A 17 -6.29 -8.65 4.97
CA PHE A 17 -4.95 -8.29 4.52
C PHE A 17 -4.14 -9.53 4.10
N LEU A 18 -4.26 -10.65 4.83
CA LEU A 18 -3.62 -11.91 4.47
C LEU A 18 -4.07 -12.39 3.09
N ILE A 19 -5.38 -12.42 2.84
CA ILE A 19 -5.93 -12.83 1.55
C ILE A 19 -5.45 -11.90 0.43
N THR A 20 -5.56 -10.59 0.64
CA THR A 20 -5.17 -9.58 -0.35
C THR A 20 -3.69 -9.64 -0.67
N SER A 21 -2.83 -9.70 0.35
CA SER A 21 -1.36 -9.77 0.17
C SER A 21 -0.93 -11.08 -0.48
N PHE A 22 -1.54 -12.21 -0.11
CA PHE A 22 -1.27 -13.49 -0.76
C PHE A 22 -1.69 -13.48 -2.23
N LEU A 23 -2.91 -13.01 -2.55
CA LEU A 23 -3.38 -12.89 -3.94
C LEU A 23 -2.50 -11.96 -4.78
N MET A 24 -2.05 -10.86 -4.20
CA MET A 24 -1.13 -9.95 -4.86
C MET A 24 0.22 -10.60 -5.16
N LEU A 25 0.85 -11.24 -4.17
CA LEU A 25 2.14 -11.90 -4.33
C LEU A 25 2.07 -13.10 -5.29
N ALA A 26 1.09 -13.99 -5.07
CA ALA A 26 0.88 -15.16 -5.91
C ALA A 26 0.49 -14.76 -7.34
N GLY A 27 -0.43 -13.82 -7.49
CA GLY A 27 -0.87 -13.30 -8.79
C GLY A 27 0.28 -12.65 -9.57
N SER A 28 1.11 -11.82 -8.91
CA SER A 28 2.28 -11.21 -9.55
C SER A 28 3.30 -12.27 -9.99
N ARG A 29 3.47 -13.33 -9.20
CA ARG A 29 4.39 -14.43 -9.49
C ARG A 29 3.89 -15.30 -10.64
N LEU A 30 2.60 -15.67 -10.62
CA LEU A 30 1.95 -16.45 -11.68
C LEU A 30 1.95 -15.68 -13.01
N TRP A 31 1.65 -14.40 -12.98
CA TRP A 31 1.70 -13.54 -14.16
C TRP A 31 3.09 -13.55 -14.82
N ARG A 32 4.13 -13.48 -14.00
CA ARG A 32 5.52 -13.56 -14.47
C ARG A 32 5.93 -14.97 -14.91
N GLY A 33 5.50 -15.98 -14.15
CA GLY A 33 5.80 -17.38 -14.41
C GLY A 33 5.21 -17.91 -15.72
N ARG A 34 4.20 -17.23 -16.29
CA ARG A 34 3.64 -17.54 -17.61
C ARG A 34 4.71 -17.59 -18.72
N PHE A 35 5.83 -16.92 -18.49
CA PHE A 35 6.94 -16.85 -19.45
C PHE A 35 8.22 -17.58 -19.00
N GLN A 36 8.34 -17.99 -17.74
CA GLN A 36 9.60 -18.51 -17.19
C GLN A 36 9.47 -19.79 -16.35
N GLY A 37 8.28 -20.37 -16.28
CA GLY A 37 7.99 -21.49 -15.37
C GLY A 37 7.86 -21.05 -13.89
N VAL A 38 6.95 -21.66 -13.15
CA VAL A 38 6.72 -21.39 -11.73
C VAL A 38 7.20 -22.60 -10.93
N SER A 39 8.17 -22.40 -10.03
CA SER A 39 8.54 -23.43 -9.07
C SER A 39 7.39 -23.66 -8.07
N TRP A 40 7.05 -24.90 -7.79
CA TRP A 40 6.02 -25.29 -6.82
C TRP A 40 6.26 -24.70 -5.42
N TRP A 41 7.51 -24.54 -5.02
CA TRP A 41 7.91 -23.93 -3.75
C TRP A 41 7.62 -22.42 -3.67
N SER A 42 7.36 -21.77 -4.78
CA SER A 42 7.09 -20.33 -4.81
C SER A 42 5.76 -20.00 -4.12
N ILE A 43 4.72 -20.83 -4.27
CA ILE A 43 3.39 -20.56 -3.72
C ILE A 43 3.40 -20.62 -2.18
N PRO A 44 3.87 -21.70 -1.53
CA PRO A 44 3.94 -21.72 -0.07
C PRO A 44 4.87 -20.64 0.50
N MET A 45 5.96 -20.31 -0.20
CA MET A 45 6.81 -19.19 0.22
C MET A 45 6.08 -17.85 0.20
N MET A 46 5.25 -17.59 -0.83
CA MET A 46 4.42 -16.38 -0.87
C MET A 46 3.38 -16.36 0.25
N ALA A 47 2.82 -17.51 0.63
CA ALA A 47 1.89 -17.61 1.76
C ALA A 47 2.59 -17.27 3.09
N VAL A 48 3.81 -17.75 3.31
CA VAL A 48 4.61 -17.41 4.49
C VAL A 48 4.92 -15.92 4.53
N ILE A 49 5.35 -15.33 3.42
CA ILE A 49 5.63 -13.89 3.33
C ILE A 49 4.36 -13.07 3.61
N ALA A 50 3.22 -13.45 3.02
CA ALA A 50 1.94 -12.79 3.26
C ALA A 50 1.52 -12.89 4.74
N TYR A 51 1.72 -14.04 5.36
CA TYR A 51 1.43 -14.24 6.78
C TYR A 51 2.30 -13.35 7.68
N LEU A 52 3.62 -13.34 7.48
CA LEU A 52 4.53 -12.49 8.24
C LEU A 52 4.21 -10.99 8.05
N ALA A 53 3.95 -10.58 6.81
CA ALA A 53 3.53 -9.22 6.52
C ALA A 53 2.22 -8.87 7.22
N THR A 54 1.26 -9.81 7.30
CA THR A 54 0.01 -9.62 8.02
C THR A 54 0.22 -9.40 9.51
N LEU A 55 1.09 -10.17 10.14
CA LEU A 55 1.41 -10.01 11.56
C LEU A 55 1.97 -8.62 11.85
N VAL A 56 2.95 -8.18 11.06
CA VAL A 56 3.57 -6.87 11.20
C VAL A 56 2.55 -5.75 10.96
N THR A 57 1.80 -5.82 9.87
CA THR A 57 0.80 -4.80 9.51
C THR A 57 -0.29 -4.69 10.58
N ASN A 58 -0.75 -5.83 11.11
CA ASN A 58 -1.78 -5.83 12.14
C ASN A 58 -1.26 -5.29 13.47
N ALA A 59 -0.01 -5.62 13.84
CA ALA A 59 0.64 -5.06 15.02
C ALA A 59 0.75 -3.53 14.93
N VAL A 60 1.24 -3.01 13.79
CA VAL A 60 1.33 -1.56 13.56
C VAL A 60 -0.05 -0.90 13.61
N ARG A 61 -1.06 -1.50 13.00
CA ARG A 61 -2.43 -0.99 13.05
C ARG A 61 -2.96 -0.90 14.49
N ILE A 62 -2.74 -1.94 15.31
CA ILE A 62 -3.15 -1.92 16.72
C ILE A 62 -2.43 -0.81 17.47
N CYS A 63 -1.12 -0.64 17.29
CA CYS A 63 -0.38 0.45 17.94
C CYS A 63 -0.93 1.83 17.55
N ILE A 64 -1.18 2.06 16.26
CA ILE A 64 -1.76 3.33 15.80
C ILE A 64 -3.17 3.53 16.37
N ALA A 65 -4.01 2.50 16.38
CA ALA A 65 -5.35 2.58 16.95
C ALA A 65 -5.35 2.94 18.44
N LEU A 66 -4.39 2.41 19.20
CA LEU A 66 -4.23 2.76 20.62
C LEU A 66 -3.80 4.21 20.82
N GLU A 67 -2.88 4.71 20.01
CA GLU A 67 -2.46 6.12 20.07
C GLU A 67 -3.60 7.07 19.67
N LEU A 68 -4.44 6.67 18.73
CA LEU A 68 -5.58 7.48 18.26
C LEU A 68 -6.78 7.48 19.22
N GLN A 69 -6.85 6.57 20.19
CA GLN A 69 -7.97 6.51 21.16
C GLN A 69 -8.13 7.80 21.98
N GLY A 70 -7.06 8.57 22.19
CA GLY A 70 -7.08 9.86 22.89
C GLY A 70 -7.41 11.06 22.03
N VAL A 71 -7.50 10.90 20.71
CA VAL A 71 -7.71 12.00 19.77
C VAL A 71 -9.20 12.20 19.52
N HIS A 72 -9.77 13.22 20.16
CA HIS A 72 -11.11 13.69 19.84
C HIS A 72 -11.04 14.60 18.61
N SER A 73 -11.57 14.14 17.49
CA SER A 73 -11.72 14.97 16.28
C SER A 73 -13.17 15.46 16.18
N GLU A 74 -13.35 16.77 16.02
CA GLU A 74 -14.67 17.35 15.76
C GLU A 74 -15.26 16.96 14.39
N TRP A 75 -14.40 16.50 13.46
CA TRP A 75 -14.76 16.22 12.07
C TRP A 75 -15.01 14.74 11.77
N LEU A 76 -14.48 13.82 12.59
CA LEU A 76 -14.56 12.39 12.35
C LEU A 76 -15.05 11.66 13.60
N THR A 77 -16.03 10.80 13.43
CA THR A 77 -16.44 9.89 14.51
C THR A 77 -15.33 8.85 14.76
N ALA A 78 -15.24 8.33 15.98
CA ALA A 78 -14.24 7.31 16.34
C ALA A 78 -14.28 6.08 15.39
N ASN A 79 -15.47 5.71 14.92
CA ASN A 79 -15.65 4.60 13.98
C ASN A 79 -15.13 4.94 12.57
N GLN A 80 -15.29 6.18 12.10
CA GLN A 80 -14.76 6.64 10.83
C GLN A 80 -13.24 6.74 10.88
N LEU A 81 -12.68 7.25 11.99
CA LEU A 81 -11.25 7.34 12.19
C LEU A 81 -10.59 5.95 12.17
N HIS A 82 -11.19 4.97 12.84
CA HIS A 82 -10.71 3.59 12.84
C HIS A 82 -10.76 2.93 11.45
N ARG A 83 -11.82 3.22 10.68
CA ARG A 83 -11.91 2.76 9.27
C ARG A 83 -10.86 3.42 8.38
N PHE A 84 -10.67 4.72 8.53
CA PHE A 84 -9.67 5.50 7.79
C PHE A 84 -8.26 4.95 8.04
N GLU A 85 -7.88 4.83 9.30
CA GLU A 85 -6.60 4.26 9.73
C GLU A 85 -6.38 2.87 9.13
N GLY A 86 -7.36 1.98 9.25
CA GLY A 86 -7.27 0.62 8.73
C GLY A 86 -7.03 0.55 7.22
N ILE A 87 -7.70 1.41 6.43
CA ILE A 87 -7.54 1.46 4.97
C ILE A 87 -6.14 1.98 4.61
N VAL A 88 -5.70 3.07 5.24
CA VAL A 88 -4.40 3.68 4.96
C VAL A 88 -3.25 2.74 5.32
N VAL A 89 -3.31 2.11 6.50
CA VAL A 89 -2.28 1.17 6.96
C VAL A 89 -2.23 -0.06 6.05
N TYR A 90 -3.37 -0.70 5.78
CA TYR A 90 -3.41 -1.91 4.97
C TYR A 90 -2.96 -1.64 3.53
N PHE A 91 -3.46 -0.60 2.90
CA PHE A 91 -3.06 -0.28 1.54
C PHE A 91 -1.59 0.17 1.46
N GLY A 92 -1.12 0.97 2.42
CA GLY A 92 0.27 1.40 2.51
C GLY A 92 1.24 0.22 2.65
N PHE A 93 0.95 -0.74 3.55
CA PHE A 93 1.76 -1.95 3.70
C PHE A 93 1.67 -2.89 2.51
N LEU A 94 0.50 -3.00 1.86
CA LEU A 94 0.34 -3.78 0.63
C LEU A 94 1.23 -3.24 -0.48
N LEU A 95 1.21 -1.91 -0.65
CA LEU A 95 2.05 -1.23 -1.64
C LEU A 95 3.54 -1.39 -1.31
N LEU A 96 3.93 -1.21 -0.04
CA LEU A 96 5.30 -1.42 0.41
C LEU A 96 5.77 -2.85 0.12
N LEU A 97 4.98 -3.86 0.48
CA LEU A 97 5.27 -5.27 0.23
C LEU A 97 5.45 -5.54 -1.26
N PHE A 98 4.59 -4.95 -2.09
CA PHE A 98 4.69 -5.08 -3.54
C PHE A 98 5.97 -4.45 -4.08
N LEU A 99 6.30 -3.23 -3.66
CA LEU A 99 7.52 -2.53 -4.06
C LEU A 99 8.78 -3.28 -3.65
N LEU A 100 8.83 -3.83 -2.43
CA LEU A 100 9.96 -4.62 -1.95
C LEU A 100 10.17 -5.91 -2.76
N THR A 101 9.07 -6.54 -3.21
CA THR A 101 9.15 -7.77 -4.00
C THR A 101 9.44 -7.53 -5.48
N GLU A 102 9.16 -6.31 -5.98
CA GLU A 102 9.31 -5.92 -7.39
C GLU A 102 10.58 -5.10 -7.72
N GLN A 103 11.42 -4.80 -6.75
CA GLN A 103 12.58 -3.87 -6.88
C GLN A 103 13.57 -4.17 -8.02
N ARG A 104 13.47 -5.31 -8.70
CA ARG A 104 14.48 -5.77 -9.65
C ARG A 104 14.16 -5.53 -11.13
N ARG A 105 13.15 -4.74 -11.51
CA ARG A 105 12.83 -4.52 -12.93
C ARG A 105 12.55 -3.07 -13.30
N GLU A 106 13.12 -2.66 -14.43
CA GLU A 106 12.82 -1.43 -15.19
C GLU A 106 11.38 -1.44 -15.76
N GLN A 107 10.37 -1.61 -14.93
CA GLN A 107 8.99 -1.49 -15.39
C GLN A 107 8.49 -0.06 -15.21
N LYS A 108 7.63 0.38 -16.15
CA LYS A 108 7.00 1.71 -16.06
C LYS A 108 6.29 1.83 -14.71
N PRO A 109 6.63 2.84 -13.88
CA PRO A 109 6.17 2.94 -12.48
C PRO A 109 4.64 2.94 -12.36
N MET A 110 3.95 3.44 -13.37
CA MET A 110 2.49 3.53 -13.36
C MET A 110 1.80 2.16 -13.43
N ARG A 111 2.33 1.20 -14.22
CA ARG A 111 1.80 -0.18 -14.26
C ARG A 111 2.08 -0.93 -12.96
N LEU A 112 3.19 -0.60 -12.32
CA LEU A 112 3.61 -1.18 -11.05
C LEU A 112 2.63 -0.83 -9.92
N LEU A 113 2.10 0.38 -9.90
CA LEU A 113 1.19 0.87 -8.85
C LEU A 113 -0.27 0.44 -9.06
N LEU A 114 -0.68 0.22 -10.31
CA LEU A 114 -2.06 -0.20 -10.63
C LEU A 114 -2.36 -1.63 -10.18
N PHE A 115 -1.38 -2.54 -10.21
CA PHE A 115 -1.63 -3.93 -9.85
C PHE A 115 -2.05 -4.13 -8.38
N PRO A 116 -1.31 -3.62 -7.37
CA PRO A 116 -1.75 -3.71 -5.98
C PRO A 116 -3.08 -2.99 -5.73
N LEU A 117 -3.36 -1.88 -6.42
CA LEU A 117 -4.63 -1.18 -6.32
C LEU A 117 -5.79 -2.04 -6.84
N LEU A 118 -5.63 -2.69 -8.00
CA LEU A 118 -6.65 -3.57 -8.57
C LEU A 118 -6.92 -4.77 -7.66
N VAL A 119 -5.88 -5.41 -7.13
CA VAL A 119 -6.04 -6.54 -6.21
C VAL A 119 -6.73 -6.08 -4.93
N TYR A 120 -6.35 -4.92 -4.40
CA TYR A 120 -6.99 -4.35 -3.23
C TYR A 120 -8.49 -4.10 -3.46
N TYR A 121 -8.88 -3.48 -4.56
CA TYR A 121 -10.30 -3.24 -4.89
C TYR A 121 -11.05 -4.54 -5.17
N ALA A 122 -10.45 -5.50 -5.86
CA ALA A 122 -11.08 -6.79 -6.12
C ALA A 122 -11.41 -7.53 -4.82
N THR A 123 -10.55 -7.47 -3.82
CA THR A 123 -10.78 -8.15 -2.53
C THR A 123 -11.68 -7.35 -1.59
N THR A 124 -11.52 -6.03 -1.50
CA THR A 124 -12.24 -5.20 -0.52
C THR A 124 -13.62 -4.74 -0.99
N LEU A 125 -13.83 -4.64 -2.29
CA LEU A 125 -15.12 -4.28 -2.90
C LEU A 125 -15.74 -5.43 -3.71
N GLY A 126 -14.94 -6.10 -4.54
CA GLY A 126 -15.42 -7.14 -5.44
C GLY A 126 -16.03 -8.32 -4.70
N ILE A 127 -15.36 -8.85 -3.69
CA ILE A 127 -15.88 -9.99 -2.89
C ILE A 127 -17.15 -9.60 -2.12
N PRO A 128 -17.23 -8.49 -1.37
CA PRO A 128 -18.47 -8.07 -0.72
C PRO A 128 -19.61 -7.80 -1.69
N LEU A 129 -19.35 -7.22 -2.86
CA LEU A 129 -20.36 -7.01 -3.89
C LEU A 129 -20.92 -8.35 -4.40
N ALA A 130 -20.04 -9.32 -4.69
CA ALA A 130 -20.44 -10.65 -5.14
C ALA A 130 -21.27 -11.39 -4.07
N ASN A 131 -21.01 -11.13 -2.79
CA ASN A 131 -21.74 -11.71 -1.66
C ASN A 131 -23.00 -10.94 -1.26
N GLY A 132 -23.48 -9.99 -2.08
CA GLY A 132 -24.70 -9.23 -1.82
C GLY A 132 -24.61 -8.22 -0.66
N SER A 133 -23.39 -7.87 -0.21
CA SER A 133 -23.18 -6.94 0.91
C SER A 133 -23.64 -5.50 0.60
N TRP A 134 -23.92 -5.18 -0.66
CA TRP A 134 -24.44 -3.88 -1.09
C TRP A 134 -25.81 -3.52 -0.47
N GLN A 135 -26.54 -4.55 0.02
CA GLN A 135 -27.84 -4.36 0.71
C GLN A 135 -27.68 -3.95 2.18
N ARG A 136 -26.46 -4.02 2.74
CA ARG A 136 -26.22 -3.68 4.15
C ARG A 136 -26.13 -2.17 4.35
N THR A 137 -26.73 -1.67 5.42
CA THR A 137 -26.59 -0.28 5.83
C THR A 137 -25.13 0.08 6.05
N GLY A 138 -24.69 1.23 5.53
CA GLY A 138 -23.29 1.69 5.63
C GLY A 138 -22.30 1.09 4.63
N PHE A 139 -22.73 0.17 3.76
CA PHE A 139 -21.84 -0.38 2.71
C PHE A 139 -21.32 0.70 1.77
N TRP A 140 -22.17 1.59 1.30
CA TRP A 140 -21.81 2.65 0.36
C TRP A 140 -20.86 3.67 0.97
N GLU A 141 -21.08 4.05 2.25
CA GLU A 141 -20.15 4.92 2.97
C GLU A 141 -18.77 4.28 3.09
N HIS A 142 -18.72 3.01 3.50
CA HIS A 142 -17.45 2.27 3.58
C HIS A 142 -16.77 2.16 2.22
N SER A 143 -17.54 1.87 1.16
CA SER A 143 -17.02 1.74 -0.21
C SER A 143 -16.44 3.04 -0.73
N ALA A 144 -17.02 4.19 -0.39
CA ALA A 144 -16.49 5.49 -0.73
C ALA A 144 -15.09 5.71 -0.12
N PHE A 145 -14.90 5.40 1.16
CA PHE A 145 -13.58 5.45 1.81
C PHE A 145 -12.57 4.51 1.17
N VAL A 146 -12.99 3.27 0.89
CA VAL A 146 -12.14 2.24 0.24
C VAL A 146 -11.72 2.69 -1.15
N LEU A 147 -12.56 3.42 -1.91
CA LEU A 147 -12.22 3.93 -3.23
C LEU A 147 -11.28 5.14 -3.17
N VAL A 148 -11.60 6.11 -2.32
CA VAL A 148 -10.91 7.41 -2.31
C VAL A 148 -9.54 7.35 -1.66
N LEU A 149 -9.42 6.67 -0.49
CA LEU A 149 -8.20 6.71 0.29
C LEU A 149 -6.97 6.08 -0.40
N PRO A 150 -7.06 4.90 -1.02
CA PRO A 150 -5.92 4.34 -1.75
C PRO A 150 -5.48 5.20 -2.93
N LEU A 151 -6.43 5.83 -3.65
CA LEU A 151 -6.11 6.77 -4.72
C LEU A 151 -5.37 7.99 -4.17
N PHE A 152 -5.81 8.53 -3.04
CA PHE A 152 -5.14 9.64 -2.39
C PHE A 152 -3.71 9.27 -1.96
N VAL A 153 -3.52 8.10 -1.34
CA VAL A 153 -2.18 7.58 -0.98
C VAL A 153 -1.28 7.46 -2.22
N LEU A 154 -1.81 6.92 -3.32
CA LEU A 154 -1.06 6.83 -4.58
C LEU A 154 -0.70 8.21 -5.14
N LEU A 155 -1.63 9.15 -5.14
CA LEU A 155 -1.38 10.53 -5.60
C LEU A 155 -0.27 11.21 -4.79
N VAL A 156 -0.27 11.03 -3.47
CA VAL A 156 0.78 11.56 -2.59
C VAL A 156 2.13 10.93 -2.92
N ILE A 157 2.19 9.61 -3.08
CA ILE A 157 3.44 8.89 -3.40
C ILE A 157 3.96 9.30 -4.78
N VAL A 158 3.09 9.35 -5.80
CA VAL A 158 3.47 9.76 -7.15
C VAL A 158 3.90 11.23 -7.16
N GLY A 159 3.17 12.10 -6.49
CA GLY A 159 3.51 13.52 -6.35
C GLY A 159 4.87 13.72 -5.69
N ALA A 160 5.14 13.03 -4.59
CA ALA A 160 6.43 13.07 -3.90
C ALA A 160 7.58 12.54 -4.79
N ALA A 161 7.35 11.46 -5.53
CA ALA A 161 8.34 10.89 -6.46
C ALA A 161 8.65 11.85 -7.61
N LEU A 162 7.65 12.55 -8.15
CA LEU A 162 7.84 13.55 -9.21
C LEU A 162 8.59 14.80 -8.69
N CYS A 163 8.23 15.27 -7.50
CA CYS A 163 8.90 16.40 -6.86
C CYS A 163 10.37 16.10 -6.55
N GLY A 164 10.67 14.89 -6.03
CA GLY A 164 12.05 14.45 -5.77
C GLY A 164 12.89 14.29 -7.04
N ARG A 165 12.27 13.93 -8.17
CA ARG A 165 12.95 13.81 -9.47
C ARG A 165 13.32 15.21 -10.03
N SER A 166 12.42 16.16 -9.90
CA SER A 166 12.67 17.55 -10.31
C SER A 166 13.86 18.16 -9.56
N SER A 167 13.96 17.98 -8.25
CA SER A 167 15.05 18.55 -7.44
C SER A 167 16.43 17.99 -7.81
N LYS A 168 16.53 16.72 -8.18
CA LYS A 168 17.78 16.11 -8.67
C LYS A 168 18.20 16.70 -10.01
N GLN A 169 17.26 16.90 -10.92
CA GLN A 169 17.53 17.46 -12.24
C GLN A 169 18.06 18.90 -12.16
N TRP A 170 17.52 19.72 -11.27
CA TRP A 170 18.02 21.08 -11.02
C TRP A 170 19.44 21.10 -10.43
N LYS A 171 19.79 20.15 -9.55
CA LYS A 171 21.18 20.03 -9.05
C LYS A 171 22.16 19.71 -10.17
N TYR A 172 21.84 18.80 -11.08
CA TYR A 172 22.69 18.49 -12.24
C TYR A 172 22.85 19.68 -13.18
N PHE A 173 21.78 20.45 -13.41
CA PHE A 173 21.83 21.66 -14.24
C PHE A 173 22.69 22.75 -13.59
N GLY A 174 22.60 22.94 -12.27
CA GLY A 174 23.42 23.88 -11.50
C GLY A 174 24.91 23.53 -11.53
N ILE A 175 25.25 22.26 -11.40
CA ILE A 175 26.64 21.77 -11.49
C ILE A 175 27.19 21.97 -12.90
N ARG A 176 26.39 21.70 -13.93
CA ARG A 176 26.78 21.91 -15.34
C ARG A 176 27.05 23.37 -15.67
N ARG A 177 26.23 24.29 -15.15
CA ARG A 177 26.47 25.74 -15.32
C ARG A 177 27.77 26.20 -14.63
N ARG A 178 28.05 25.73 -13.41
CA ARG A 178 29.28 26.08 -12.70
C ARG A 178 30.53 25.56 -13.41
N ALA A 179 30.50 24.32 -13.89
CA ALA A 179 31.61 23.73 -14.65
C ALA A 179 31.88 24.47 -15.96
N ALA A 180 30.84 24.97 -16.64
CA ALA A 180 30.96 25.76 -17.87
C ALA A 180 31.53 27.18 -17.62
N THR A 181 31.23 27.76 -16.45
CA THR A 181 31.78 29.09 -16.08
C THR A 181 33.20 29.02 -15.51
N GLU A 182 33.62 27.87 -14.97
CA GLU A 182 34.96 27.67 -14.41
C GLU A 182 35.99 27.13 -15.43
N GLY A 183 35.58 26.85 -16.68
CA GLY A 183 36.48 26.42 -17.79
C GLY A 183 37.14 25.04 -17.56
N ARG A 184 36.61 24.19 -16.66
CA ARG A 184 37.18 22.87 -16.40
C ARG A 184 36.70 21.84 -17.43
N PRO A 185 37.63 21.00 -17.96
CA PRO A 185 37.22 19.91 -18.86
C PRO A 185 36.34 18.91 -18.13
N TYR A 186 35.30 18.48 -18.82
CA TYR A 186 34.33 17.48 -18.34
C TYR A 186 34.99 16.09 -18.29
N ASN A 187 35.27 15.57 -17.09
CA ASN A 187 35.57 14.14 -16.92
C ASN A 187 34.25 13.38 -16.76
N TYR A 188 33.86 12.61 -17.76
CA TYR A 188 32.78 11.63 -17.65
C TYR A 188 33.31 10.44 -16.83
N PRO A 189 32.66 10.02 -15.75
CA PRO A 189 32.96 8.73 -15.16
C PRO A 189 32.50 7.65 -16.14
N ALA A 190 33.39 6.68 -16.41
CA ALA A 190 33.18 5.51 -17.23
C ALA A 190 32.13 4.56 -16.61
#